data_ddfc1ffe894d19e4ce0bf898db649d84
#
_entry.id   ddfc1ffe894d19e4ce0bf898db649d84
#
_cell.length_a   1.000
_cell.length_b   1.000
_cell.length_c   1.000
_cell.angle_alpha   90.00
_cell.angle_beta   90.00
_cell.angle_gamma   90.00
#
_symmetry.space_group_name_H-M   'P 1'
#
loop_
_entity.id
_entity.type
_entity.pdbx_description
1 polymer ?
#
loop_
_entity_poly.entity_id
_entity_poly.type
_entity_poly.pdbx_seq_one_letter_code
_entity_poly.pdbx_strand_id
1 'polypeptide(L)'
;FPTRRSSDLELSEGDTLYLGAAPKAATSKDRRKQPFSDELAKPRAFAFKNSYMTYVLNNYIIPGKNTYEPIIKGTAEESFEDYVVGKIDAYCDWSVTDLCNTFHIEYQKKPKSLEAMLAYRMLGIKGNHAEEFEKANVVVKTIRIEKNNKIKENMSFPTFKFKELVEEDWEDSTFGNYLRETRFLFVVYKFDQQDELRLKGCQFWNIPYDDLEGNVKAVWER
;
A
#
# COMPACT_ATOMS: atom_id res chain seq x y z
N PHE A 1 13.53 -14.50 2.05
CA PHE A 1 12.97 -13.71 0.94
C PHE A 1 13.60 -14.21 -0.34
N PRO A 2 12.84 -14.43 -1.44
CA PRO A 2 13.47 -14.70 -2.71
C PRO A 2 14.28 -13.46 -3.11
N THR A 3 15.60 -13.62 -3.26
CA THR A 3 16.44 -12.63 -3.88
C THR A 3 15.91 -12.34 -5.26
N ARG A 4 15.67 -11.06 -5.57
CA ARG A 4 15.27 -10.61 -6.91
C ARG A 4 16.20 -11.28 -7.95
N ARG A 5 15.61 -11.97 -8.91
CA ARG A 5 16.38 -12.52 -10.05
C ARG A 5 16.87 -11.36 -10.90
N SER A 6 18.02 -11.52 -11.53
CA SER A 6 18.63 -10.51 -12.43
C SER A 6 17.77 -10.11 -13.63
N SER A 7 16.64 -10.79 -13.87
CA SER A 7 15.63 -10.45 -14.88
C SER A 7 14.57 -9.46 -14.38
N ASP A 8 14.53 -9.15 -13.08
CA ASP A 8 13.54 -8.25 -12.47
C ASP A 8 14.04 -6.79 -12.45
N LEU A 9 14.71 -6.36 -13.51
CA LEU A 9 15.22 -5.00 -13.65
C LEU A 9 14.15 -3.98 -14.03
N GLU A 10 12.89 -4.37 -14.11
CA GLU A 10 11.79 -3.44 -14.29
C GLU A 10 11.41 -2.84 -12.94
N LEU A 11 11.88 -1.60 -12.70
CA LEU A 11 11.44 -0.80 -11.57
C LEU A 11 9.95 -0.50 -11.73
N SER A 12 9.12 -1.06 -10.87
CA SER A 12 7.74 -0.65 -10.75
C SER A 12 7.64 0.68 -10.00
N GLU A 13 6.58 1.45 -10.22
CA GLU A 13 6.34 2.68 -9.47
C GLU A 13 6.15 2.40 -7.97
N GLY A 14 5.78 1.18 -7.59
CA GLY A 14 5.74 0.72 -6.21
C GLY A 14 7.11 0.62 -5.54
N ASP A 15 8.20 0.49 -6.31
CA ASP A 15 9.56 0.39 -5.79
C ASP A 15 10.15 1.74 -5.39
N THR A 16 9.55 2.84 -5.80
CA THR A 16 9.99 4.20 -5.47
C THR A 16 9.09 4.82 -4.40
N LEU A 17 9.66 5.69 -3.55
CA LEU A 17 8.87 6.35 -2.50
C LEU A 17 8.03 7.51 -3.05
N TYR A 18 8.64 8.43 -3.81
CA TYR A 18 8.00 9.70 -4.19
C TYR A 18 7.93 9.93 -5.69
N LEU A 19 8.78 9.25 -6.46
CA LEU A 19 8.88 9.43 -7.90
C LEU A 19 8.16 8.30 -8.65
N GLY A 20 7.59 8.64 -9.77
CA GLY A 20 7.00 7.73 -10.74
C GLY A 20 7.39 8.14 -12.15
N ALA A 21 6.84 7.46 -13.14
CA ALA A 21 7.07 7.68 -14.56
C ALA A 21 5.73 7.91 -15.26
N ALA A 22 5.27 9.16 -15.25
CA ALA A 22 4.01 9.53 -15.88
C ALA A 22 4.09 9.46 -17.42
N PRO A 23 3.05 8.98 -18.11
CA PRO A 23 2.94 9.08 -19.57
C PRO A 23 3.02 10.53 -20.03
N LYS A 24 3.87 10.82 -21.01
CA LYS A 24 4.04 12.14 -21.60
C LYS A 24 3.97 12.05 -23.13
N ALA A 25 2.85 11.59 -23.61
CA ALA A 25 2.56 11.47 -25.02
C ALA A 25 1.76 12.68 -25.53
N ALA A 26 2.01 13.10 -26.78
CA ALA A 26 1.22 14.17 -27.41
C ALA A 26 -0.21 13.70 -27.74
N THR A 27 -0.38 12.41 -27.99
CA THR A 27 -1.66 11.76 -28.24
C THR A 27 -1.72 10.39 -27.55
N SER A 28 -2.92 9.85 -27.33
CA SER A 28 -3.11 8.50 -26.77
C SER A 28 -2.48 7.38 -27.63
N LYS A 29 -2.21 7.65 -28.90
CA LYS A 29 -1.64 6.70 -29.88
C LYS A 29 -0.11 6.78 -29.98
N ASP A 30 0.52 7.74 -29.33
CA ASP A 30 1.97 7.92 -29.39
C ASP A 30 2.68 6.74 -28.73
N ARG A 31 3.56 6.07 -29.47
CA ARG A 31 4.33 4.92 -29.02
C ARG A 31 5.77 5.03 -29.46
N ARG A 32 6.67 4.55 -28.62
CA ARG A 32 8.13 4.50 -28.86
C ARG A 32 8.69 3.13 -28.58
N LYS A 33 9.78 2.79 -29.25
CA LYS A 33 10.54 1.56 -28.97
C LYS A 33 11.12 1.62 -27.57
N GLN A 34 11.07 0.52 -26.88
CA GLN A 34 11.72 0.31 -25.59
C GLN A 34 13.11 -0.30 -25.78
N PRO A 35 14.10 0.00 -24.89
CA PRO A 35 15.45 -0.54 -25.02
C PRO A 35 15.55 -2.05 -24.75
N PHE A 36 14.62 -2.61 -23.96
CA PHE A 36 14.67 -4.00 -23.50
C PHE A 36 13.40 -4.81 -23.80
N SER A 37 12.52 -4.30 -24.66
CA SER A 37 11.28 -4.98 -25.07
C SER A 37 10.96 -4.60 -26.51
N ASP A 38 10.42 -5.56 -27.27
CA ASP A 38 9.93 -5.34 -28.62
C ASP A 38 8.57 -4.62 -28.64
N GLU A 39 7.88 -4.54 -27.51
CA GLU A 39 6.63 -3.82 -27.38
C GLU A 39 6.86 -2.32 -27.40
N LEU A 40 5.95 -1.62 -28.09
CA LEU A 40 5.97 -0.15 -28.14
C LEU A 40 5.27 0.42 -26.91
N ALA A 41 5.92 1.35 -26.21
CA ALA A 41 5.37 2.01 -25.03
C ALA A 41 5.10 3.51 -25.24
N LYS A 42 4.20 4.08 -24.45
CA LYS A 42 4.02 5.55 -24.37
C LYS A 42 5.31 6.21 -23.90
N PRO A 43 5.69 7.36 -24.46
CA PRO A 43 6.74 8.19 -23.88
C PRO A 43 6.44 8.51 -22.42
N ARG A 44 7.44 8.42 -21.55
CA ARG A 44 7.30 8.68 -20.12
C ARG A 44 8.29 9.74 -19.66
N ALA A 45 7.93 10.47 -18.62
CA ALA A 45 8.78 11.43 -17.94
C ALA A 45 8.75 11.15 -16.43
N PHE A 46 9.84 11.47 -15.74
CA PHE A 46 9.81 11.47 -14.28
C PHE A 46 8.76 12.43 -13.75
N ALA A 47 8.00 11.99 -12.78
CA ALA A 47 6.96 12.76 -12.12
C ALA A 47 6.96 12.48 -10.62
N PHE A 48 6.44 13.39 -9.83
CA PHE A 48 6.08 13.04 -8.45
C PHE A 48 4.79 12.23 -8.47
N LYS A 49 4.69 11.25 -7.57
CA LYS A 49 3.44 10.52 -7.35
C LYS A 49 2.33 11.47 -6.90
N ASN A 50 1.10 11.16 -7.28
CA ASN A 50 -0.07 11.95 -6.89
C ASN A 50 -0.24 12.04 -5.36
N SER A 51 0.09 10.98 -4.64
CA SER A 51 0.11 10.96 -3.17
C SER A 51 1.07 11.98 -2.59
N TYR A 52 2.31 12.05 -3.10
CA TYR A 52 3.28 13.04 -2.66
C TYR A 52 2.83 14.47 -2.95
N MET A 53 2.27 14.73 -4.12
CA MET A 53 1.72 16.05 -4.47
C MET A 53 0.53 16.42 -3.60
N THR A 54 -0.35 15.46 -3.28
CA THR A 54 -1.47 15.65 -2.35
C THR A 54 -0.97 15.98 -0.94
N TYR A 55 0.06 15.29 -0.48
CA TYR A 55 0.72 15.62 0.79
C TYR A 55 1.26 17.05 0.79
N VAL A 56 2.00 17.45 -0.26
CA VAL A 56 2.54 18.83 -0.38
C VAL A 56 1.42 19.85 -0.33
N LEU A 57 0.33 19.62 -1.09
CA LEU A 57 -0.84 20.50 -1.10
C LEU A 57 -1.46 20.67 0.29
N ASN A 58 -1.71 19.57 0.98
CA ASN A 58 -2.36 19.57 2.28
C ASN A 58 -1.46 20.10 3.41
N ASN A 59 -0.15 19.87 3.32
CA ASN A 59 0.78 20.24 4.37
C ASN A 59 1.30 21.68 4.27
N TYR A 60 1.47 22.18 3.04
CA TYR A 60 2.14 23.46 2.82
C TYR A 60 1.25 24.54 2.18
N ILE A 61 0.21 24.15 1.43
CA ILE A 61 -0.56 25.08 0.61
C ILE A 61 -1.94 25.34 1.21
N ILE A 62 -2.65 24.31 1.66
CA ILE A 62 -4.01 24.46 2.22
C ILE A 62 -3.92 24.59 3.74
N PRO A 63 -4.24 25.76 4.33
CA PRO A 63 -4.17 25.96 5.78
C PRO A 63 -5.11 25.01 6.54
N GLY A 64 -4.61 24.47 7.66
CA GLY A 64 -5.43 23.67 8.59
C GLY A 64 -5.77 22.24 8.15
N LYS A 65 -5.25 21.78 7.01
CA LYS A 65 -5.41 20.39 6.58
C LYS A 65 -4.29 19.43 7.01
N ASN A 66 -3.24 19.94 7.64
CA ASN A 66 -2.17 19.08 8.15
C ASN A 66 -2.67 18.28 9.35
N THR A 67 -2.93 16.98 9.12
CA THR A 67 -3.31 16.00 10.16
C THR A 67 -2.34 14.81 10.17
N TYR A 68 -1.22 14.93 9.45
CA TYR A 68 -0.25 13.84 9.32
C TYR A 68 0.68 13.79 10.53
N GLU A 69 0.90 12.58 11.03
CA GLU A 69 1.82 12.33 12.14
C GLU A 69 3.05 11.58 11.62
N PRO A 70 4.28 12.01 11.92
CA PRO A 70 5.49 11.30 11.48
C PRO A 70 5.68 10.00 12.26
N ILE A 71 6.01 8.92 11.54
CA ILE A 71 6.43 7.64 12.11
C ILE A 71 7.84 7.76 12.66
N ILE A 72 8.76 8.35 11.87
CA ILE A 72 10.15 8.55 12.23
C ILE A 72 10.30 9.90 12.92
N LYS A 73 10.70 9.87 14.20
CA LYS A 73 10.98 11.07 15.01
C LYS A 73 12.48 11.22 15.17
N GLY A 74 13.15 11.78 14.16
CA GLY A 74 14.61 11.94 14.13
C GLY A 74 15.25 11.26 12.94
N THR A 75 16.57 10.95 13.02
CA THR A 75 17.28 10.19 12.00
C THR A 75 17.21 8.71 12.30
N ALA A 76 16.70 7.91 11.35
CA ALA A 76 16.81 6.47 11.41
C ALA A 76 18.09 6.02 10.69
N GLU A 77 18.84 5.09 11.27
CA GLU A 77 20.04 4.49 10.64
C GLU A 77 19.67 3.35 9.69
N GLU A 78 18.49 2.77 9.87
CA GLU A 78 17.93 1.69 9.07
C GLU A 78 17.00 2.19 7.95
N SER A 79 16.65 1.33 7.01
CA SER A 79 15.70 1.66 5.96
C SER A 79 14.31 1.93 6.57
N PHE A 80 13.50 2.77 5.88
CA PHE A 80 12.13 3.04 6.31
C PHE A 80 11.31 1.76 6.52
N GLU A 81 11.52 0.78 5.66
CA GLU A 81 10.80 -0.49 5.71
C GLU A 81 11.19 -1.31 6.94
N ASP A 82 12.49 -1.45 7.18
CA ASP A 82 12.98 -2.20 8.35
C ASP A 82 12.51 -1.53 9.64
N TYR A 83 12.51 -0.20 9.68
CA TYR A 83 11.99 0.55 10.83
C TYR A 83 10.51 0.26 11.09
N VAL A 84 9.67 0.33 10.05
CA VAL A 84 8.21 0.07 10.16
C VAL A 84 7.96 -1.38 10.56
N VAL A 85 8.62 -2.32 9.90
CA VAL A 85 8.49 -3.76 10.20
C VAL A 85 8.95 -4.05 11.63
N GLY A 86 10.12 -3.55 12.02
CA GLY A 86 10.64 -3.73 13.38
C GLY A 86 9.72 -3.20 14.47
N LYS A 87 9.08 -2.05 14.22
CA LYS A 87 8.10 -1.45 15.16
C LYS A 87 6.86 -2.33 15.36
N ILE A 88 6.34 -2.92 14.31
CA ILE A 88 5.16 -3.79 14.38
C ILE A 88 5.55 -5.17 14.93
N ASP A 89 6.66 -5.73 14.46
CA ASP A 89 7.11 -7.07 14.85
C ASP A 89 7.52 -7.15 16.34
N ALA A 90 7.84 -6.02 16.97
CA ALA A 90 8.02 -5.95 18.42
C ALA A 90 6.78 -6.42 19.23
N TYR A 91 5.61 -6.44 18.60
CA TYR A 91 4.35 -6.91 19.18
C TYR A 91 3.90 -8.27 18.62
N CYS A 92 4.77 -9.00 17.92
CA CYS A 92 4.44 -10.33 17.41
C CYS A 92 3.94 -11.24 18.53
N ASP A 93 2.91 -12.06 18.23
CA ASP A 93 2.20 -12.96 19.12
C ASP A 93 1.37 -12.31 20.24
N TRP A 94 1.35 -10.98 20.33
CA TRP A 94 0.42 -10.31 21.24
C TRP A 94 -1.02 -10.50 20.76
N SER A 95 -1.94 -10.70 21.69
CA SER A 95 -3.36 -10.73 21.36
C SER A 95 -3.88 -9.34 21.04
N VAL A 96 -4.93 -9.27 20.21
CA VAL A 96 -5.63 -7.98 19.95
C VAL A 96 -6.13 -7.37 21.26
N THR A 97 -6.52 -8.18 22.22
CA THR A 97 -6.93 -7.70 23.55
C THR A 97 -5.79 -7.04 24.31
N ASP A 98 -4.59 -7.64 24.32
CA ASP A 98 -3.41 -7.07 24.97
C ASP A 98 -2.99 -5.77 24.29
N LEU A 99 -3.01 -5.75 22.97
CA LEU A 99 -2.72 -4.53 22.19
C LEU A 99 -3.72 -3.41 22.51
N CYS A 100 -5.02 -3.71 22.58
CA CYS A 100 -6.04 -2.73 22.96
C CYS A 100 -5.81 -2.18 24.35
N ASN A 101 -5.48 -3.03 25.31
CA ASN A 101 -5.17 -2.62 26.69
C ASN A 101 -3.96 -1.70 26.73
N THR A 102 -2.88 -2.05 26.02
CA THR A 102 -1.63 -1.28 25.97
C THR A 102 -1.83 0.09 25.31
N PHE A 103 -2.62 0.17 24.25
CA PHE A 103 -2.89 1.42 23.53
C PHE A 103 -4.15 2.14 24.01
N HIS A 104 -4.78 1.70 25.11
CA HIS A 104 -5.98 2.31 25.71
C HIS A 104 -7.15 2.42 24.71
N ILE A 105 -7.37 1.40 23.91
CA ILE A 105 -8.48 1.30 22.95
C ILE A 105 -9.60 0.47 23.57
N GLU A 106 -10.83 1.01 23.57
CA GLU A 106 -11.99 0.30 24.08
C GLU A 106 -12.39 -0.88 23.15
N TYR A 107 -11.92 -2.08 23.46
CA TYR A 107 -12.19 -3.29 22.68
C TYR A 107 -13.68 -3.62 22.54
N GLN A 108 -14.49 -3.28 23.54
CA GLN A 108 -15.94 -3.58 23.54
C GLN A 108 -16.69 -2.89 22.41
N LYS A 109 -16.24 -1.73 21.94
CA LYS A 109 -16.87 -1.00 20.84
C LYS A 109 -16.50 -1.53 19.43
N LYS A 110 -15.54 -2.46 19.32
CA LYS A 110 -15.05 -3.11 18.09
C LYS A 110 -15.22 -2.23 16.84
N PRO A 111 -14.44 -1.16 16.69
CA PRO A 111 -14.52 -0.35 15.48
C PRO A 111 -14.20 -1.22 14.25
N LYS A 112 -14.86 -0.98 13.12
CA LYS A 112 -14.71 -1.80 11.90
C LYS A 112 -13.26 -1.94 11.40
N SER A 113 -12.38 -1.04 11.78
CA SER A 113 -10.96 -1.00 11.38
C SER A 113 -10.02 -1.16 12.57
N LEU A 114 -10.41 -1.94 13.60
CA LEU A 114 -9.63 -2.07 14.83
C LEU A 114 -8.20 -2.54 14.57
N GLU A 115 -8.04 -3.59 13.77
CA GLU A 115 -6.72 -4.17 13.48
C GLU A 115 -5.82 -3.18 12.71
N ALA A 116 -6.39 -2.40 11.78
CA ALA A 116 -5.64 -1.34 11.10
C ALA A 116 -5.30 -0.20 12.05
N MET A 117 -6.21 0.20 12.93
CA MET A 117 -5.95 1.20 13.97
C MET A 117 -4.81 0.76 14.89
N LEU A 118 -4.77 -0.50 15.30
CA LEU A 118 -3.68 -1.07 16.10
C LEU A 118 -2.35 -0.98 15.36
N ALA A 119 -2.31 -1.23 14.04
CA ALA A 119 -1.09 -1.05 13.25
C ALA A 119 -0.55 0.38 13.37
N TYR A 120 -1.39 1.39 13.23
CA TYR A 120 -0.97 2.79 13.41
C TYR A 120 -0.52 3.08 14.85
N ARG A 121 -1.16 2.49 15.87
CA ARG A 121 -0.73 2.67 17.28
C ARG A 121 0.65 2.06 17.54
N MET A 122 0.94 0.90 16.99
CA MET A 122 2.26 0.26 17.08
C MET A 122 3.36 1.11 16.46
N LEU A 123 3.02 1.87 15.41
CA LEU A 123 3.92 2.85 14.79
C LEU A 123 4.02 4.19 15.55
N GLY A 124 3.29 4.34 16.65
CA GLY A 124 3.27 5.57 17.45
C GLY A 124 2.37 6.68 16.91
N ILE A 125 1.50 6.36 15.95
CA ILE A 125 0.54 7.28 15.34
C ILE A 125 -0.77 7.26 16.13
N LYS A 126 -1.27 8.42 16.53
CA LYS A 126 -2.54 8.53 17.26
C LYS A 126 -3.76 8.54 16.36
N GLY A 127 -3.61 9.11 15.17
CA GLY A 127 -4.61 9.09 14.12
C GLY A 127 -4.55 7.83 13.28
N ASN A 128 -4.85 7.97 12.01
CA ASN A 128 -4.76 6.95 10.97
C ASN A 128 -4.09 7.49 9.69
N HIS A 129 -3.35 8.59 9.83
CA HIS A 129 -2.65 9.27 8.75
C HIS A 129 -1.18 9.45 9.13
N ALA A 130 -0.36 8.50 8.70
CA ALA A 130 1.08 8.57 8.86
C ALA A 130 1.69 9.37 7.70
N GLU A 131 2.56 10.33 8.02
CA GLU A 131 3.15 11.24 7.04
C GLU A 131 3.90 10.50 5.94
N GLU A 132 4.74 9.53 6.30
CA GLU A 132 5.54 8.77 5.35
C GLU A 132 4.66 7.86 4.47
N PHE A 133 3.57 7.32 5.02
CA PHE A 133 2.63 6.50 4.25
C PHE A 133 1.88 7.32 3.20
N GLU A 134 1.42 8.52 3.57
CA GLU A 134 0.77 9.42 2.62
C GLU A 134 1.72 9.84 1.51
N LYS A 135 2.96 10.19 1.84
CA LYS A 135 3.99 10.56 0.85
C LYS A 135 4.31 9.44 -0.13
N ALA A 136 4.45 8.22 0.37
CA ALA A 136 4.89 7.06 -0.40
C ALA A 136 3.74 6.23 -0.99
N ASN A 137 2.49 6.66 -0.82
CA ASN A 137 1.30 5.91 -1.18
C ASN A 137 1.25 4.50 -0.57
N VAL A 138 1.57 4.41 0.73
CA VAL A 138 1.47 3.15 1.48
C VAL A 138 0.06 2.99 2.02
N VAL A 139 -0.56 1.86 1.71
CA VAL A 139 -1.91 1.50 2.19
C VAL A 139 -1.82 0.32 3.14
N VAL A 140 -2.23 0.54 4.39
CA VAL A 140 -2.29 -0.53 5.40
C VAL A 140 -3.51 -1.41 5.12
N LYS A 141 -3.27 -2.71 4.97
CA LYS A 141 -4.31 -3.74 4.82
C LYS A 141 -4.09 -4.80 5.88
N THR A 142 -5.15 -5.18 6.57
CA THR A 142 -5.10 -6.25 7.58
C THR A 142 -5.58 -7.56 6.97
N ILE A 143 -4.88 -8.64 7.29
CA ILE A 143 -5.20 -10.00 6.85
C ILE A 143 -5.51 -10.82 8.09
N ARG A 144 -6.71 -11.40 8.13
CA ARG A 144 -7.13 -12.29 9.20
C ARG A 144 -7.10 -13.74 8.73
N ILE A 145 -6.32 -14.56 9.43
CA ILE A 145 -6.17 -15.98 9.16
C ILE A 145 -6.94 -16.77 10.22
N GLU A 146 -7.80 -17.66 9.77
CA GLU A 146 -8.55 -18.56 10.62
C GLU A 146 -7.65 -19.67 11.21
N LYS A 147 -8.13 -20.39 12.23
CA LYS A 147 -7.40 -21.53 12.85
C LYS A 147 -6.97 -22.60 11.84
N ASN A 148 -7.76 -22.81 10.80
CA ASN A 148 -7.50 -23.77 9.73
C ASN A 148 -6.55 -23.25 8.64
N ASN A 149 -5.85 -22.13 8.88
CA ASN A 149 -4.94 -21.45 7.96
C ASN A 149 -5.62 -20.87 6.70
N LYS A 150 -6.93 -20.71 6.68
CA LYS A 150 -7.65 -20.09 5.55
C LYS A 150 -7.92 -18.61 5.82
N ILE A 151 -7.90 -17.83 4.76
CA ILE A 151 -8.38 -16.45 4.76
C ILE A 151 -9.88 -16.50 4.40
N LYS A 152 -10.73 -15.92 5.24
CA LYS A 152 -12.18 -15.95 5.05
C LYS A 152 -12.69 -14.69 4.34
N GLU A 153 -12.06 -13.57 4.57
CA GLU A 153 -12.48 -12.27 4.06
C GLU A 153 -11.68 -11.89 2.83
N ASN A 154 -12.35 -11.45 1.77
CA ASN A 154 -11.68 -10.88 0.61
C ASN A 154 -11.14 -9.48 0.93
N MET A 155 -9.97 -9.15 0.40
CA MET A 155 -9.43 -7.81 0.46
C MET A 155 -10.15 -6.92 -0.55
N SER A 156 -10.83 -5.88 -0.08
CA SER A 156 -11.50 -4.91 -0.95
C SER A 156 -10.55 -3.79 -1.38
N PHE A 157 -10.73 -3.35 -2.62
CA PHE A 157 -10.10 -2.17 -3.21
C PHE A 157 -11.11 -1.00 -3.28
N PRO A 158 -10.70 0.20 -3.69
CA PRO A 158 -11.62 1.30 -3.92
C PRO A 158 -12.77 0.92 -4.85
N THR A 159 -13.94 1.48 -4.61
CA THR A 159 -15.11 1.26 -5.46
C THR A 159 -14.94 1.96 -6.81
N PHE A 160 -15.51 1.40 -7.84
CA PHE A 160 -15.55 1.97 -9.18
C PHE A 160 -16.99 2.30 -9.59
N LYS A 161 -17.13 3.19 -10.56
CA LYS A 161 -18.42 3.49 -11.18
C LYS A 161 -18.43 2.87 -12.58
N PHE A 162 -19.44 2.06 -12.87
CA PHE A 162 -19.54 1.33 -14.13
C PHE A 162 -19.47 2.22 -15.37
N LYS A 163 -20.08 3.43 -15.33
CA LYS A 163 -20.06 4.36 -16.45
C LYS A 163 -18.70 4.99 -16.72
N GLU A 164 -17.89 5.16 -15.68
CA GLU A 164 -16.54 5.69 -15.81
C GLU A 164 -15.59 4.57 -16.25
N LEU A 165 -15.74 3.38 -15.69
CA LEU A 165 -14.90 2.21 -15.98
C LEU A 165 -14.90 1.83 -17.47
N VAL A 166 -16.05 1.88 -18.15
CA VAL A 166 -16.16 1.50 -19.56
C VAL A 166 -15.56 2.50 -20.53
N GLU A 167 -15.23 3.70 -20.07
CA GLU A 167 -14.57 4.75 -20.86
C GLU A 167 -13.04 4.76 -20.66
N GLU A 168 -12.52 3.94 -19.72
CA GLU A 168 -11.10 3.89 -19.41
C GLU A 168 -10.36 2.89 -20.31
N ASP A 169 -9.14 3.22 -20.71
CA ASP A 169 -8.18 2.27 -21.25
C ASP A 169 -7.31 1.72 -20.11
N TRP A 170 -6.95 0.44 -20.13
CA TRP A 170 -6.17 -0.20 -19.06
C TRP A 170 -4.90 0.55 -18.68
N GLU A 171 -4.14 1.04 -19.66
CA GLU A 171 -2.88 1.75 -19.43
C GLU A 171 -3.03 3.00 -18.53
N ASP A 172 -4.18 3.68 -18.63
CA ASP A 172 -4.48 4.90 -17.89
C ASP A 172 -5.63 4.70 -16.90
N SER A 173 -6.07 3.44 -16.69
CA SER A 173 -7.22 3.12 -15.86
C SER A 173 -6.98 3.48 -14.39
N THR A 174 -8.03 3.94 -13.73
CA THR A 174 -8.03 4.28 -12.31
C THR A 174 -7.57 3.10 -11.46
N PHE A 175 -8.07 1.90 -11.77
CA PHE A 175 -7.72 0.69 -11.00
C PHE A 175 -6.29 0.21 -11.29
N GLY A 176 -5.87 0.20 -12.56
CA GLY A 176 -4.51 -0.16 -12.95
C GLY A 176 -3.48 0.77 -12.30
N ASN A 177 -3.70 2.09 -12.36
CA ASN A 177 -2.84 3.08 -11.73
C ASN A 177 -2.82 2.94 -10.20
N TYR A 178 -3.98 2.70 -9.58
CA TYR A 178 -4.05 2.44 -8.15
C TYR A 178 -3.13 1.28 -7.74
N LEU A 179 -3.18 0.16 -8.46
CA LEU A 179 -2.34 -1.01 -8.14
C LEU A 179 -0.85 -0.79 -8.45
N ARG A 180 -0.52 -0.08 -9.53
CA ARG A 180 0.86 0.24 -9.91
C ARG A 180 1.54 1.15 -8.88
N GLU A 181 0.83 2.17 -8.42
CA GLU A 181 1.38 3.22 -7.55
C GLU A 181 1.34 2.84 -6.06
N THR A 182 0.43 1.94 -5.67
CA THR A 182 0.21 1.62 -4.26
C THR A 182 1.20 0.58 -3.76
N ARG A 183 1.82 0.90 -2.63
CA ARG A 183 2.56 -0.05 -1.82
C ARG A 183 1.69 -0.49 -0.66
N PHE A 184 1.46 -1.78 -0.52
CA PHE A 184 0.67 -2.31 0.57
C PHE A 184 1.55 -2.66 1.76
N LEU A 185 1.11 -2.31 2.96
CA LEU A 185 1.61 -2.87 4.20
C LEU A 185 0.59 -3.87 4.71
N PHE A 186 0.85 -5.16 4.51
CA PHE A 186 0.02 -6.22 5.04
C PHE A 186 0.37 -6.46 6.49
N VAL A 187 -0.62 -6.32 7.39
CA VAL A 187 -0.50 -6.65 8.80
C VAL A 187 -1.33 -7.89 9.07
N VAL A 188 -0.66 -8.96 9.49
CA VAL A 188 -1.25 -10.30 9.54
C VAL A 188 -1.63 -10.64 10.97
N TYR A 189 -2.88 -11.03 11.15
CA TYR A 189 -3.42 -11.57 12.40
C TYR A 189 -3.93 -12.98 12.17
N LYS A 190 -3.80 -13.83 13.20
CA LYS A 190 -4.25 -15.22 13.14
C LYS A 190 -4.93 -15.62 14.43
N PHE A 191 -6.05 -16.35 14.33
CA PHE A 191 -6.68 -16.98 15.48
C PHE A 191 -5.82 -18.12 16.00
N ASP A 192 -5.56 -18.12 17.31
CA ASP A 192 -4.93 -19.24 18.00
C ASP A 192 -5.96 -20.34 18.36
N GLN A 193 -5.51 -21.38 19.07
CA GLN A 193 -6.37 -22.49 19.47
C GLN A 193 -7.44 -22.08 20.49
N GLN A 194 -7.24 -20.98 21.21
CA GLN A 194 -8.12 -20.44 22.24
C GLN A 194 -9.13 -19.41 21.67
N ASP A 195 -9.23 -19.25 20.35
CA ASP A 195 -10.04 -18.24 19.68
C ASP A 195 -9.58 -16.79 19.93
N GLU A 196 -8.33 -16.59 20.36
CA GLU A 196 -7.74 -15.26 20.44
C GLU A 196 -7.08 -14.88 19.11
N LEU A 197 -7.34 -13.66 18.65
CA LEU A 197 -6.72 -13.09 17.46
C LEU A 197 -5.36 -12.48 17.85
N ARG A 198 -4.26 -13.00 17.28
CA ARG A 198 -2.89 -12.59 17.59
C ARG A 198 -2.20 -12.00 16.37
N LEU A 199 -1.40 -10.96 16.59
CA LEU A 199 -0.52 -10.40 15.56
C LEU A 199 0.54 -11.45 15.16
N LYS A 200 0.78 -11.59 13.85
CA LYS A 200 1.80 -12.49 13.30
C LYS A 200 2.93 -11.76 12.57
N GLY A 201 2.86 -10.45 12.51
CA GLY A 201 3.84 -9.60 11.86
C GLY A 201 3.26 -8.82 10.70
N CYS A 202 4.14 -8.17 9.95
CA CYS A 202 3.74 -7.41 8.78
C CYS A 202 4.76 -7.53 7.66
N GLN A 203 4.34 -7.12 6.45
CA GLN A 203 5.19 -7.11 5.28
C GLN A 203 4.75 -6.05 4.28
N PHE A 204 5.71 -5.32 3.73
CA PHE A 204 5.48 -4.51 2.54
C PHE A 204 5.35 -5.39 1.30
N TRP A 205 4.42 -5.05 0.44
CA TRP A 205 4.16 -5.80 -0.78
C TRP A 205 3.66 -4.88 -1.89
N ASN A 206 4.19 -5.08 -3.08
CA ASN A 206 3.70 -4.49 -4.31
C ASN A 206 3.18 -5.61 -5.20
N ILE A 207 2.18 -5.32 -6.03
CA ILE A 207 1.72 -6.31 -6.99
C ILE A 207 2.84 -6.60 -8.02
N PRO A 208 3.17 -7.88 -8.28
CA PRO A 208 4.12 -8.22 -9.34
C PRO A 208 3.61 -7.76 -10.71
N TYR A 209 4.52 -7.28 -11.56
CA TYR A 209 4.19 -6.80 -12.89
C TYR A 209 3.44 -7.83 -13.73
N ASP A 210 3.92 -9.09 -13.72
CA ASP A 210 3.29 -10.19 -14.47
C ASP A 210 1.86 -10.48 -14.01
N ASP A 211 1.57 -10.36 -12.72
CA ASP A 211 0.21 -10.52 -12.19
C ASP A 211 -0.69 -9.36 -12.63
N LEU A 212 -0.14 -8.14 -12.59
CA LEU A 212 -0.88 -6.93 -12.92
C LEU A 212 -1.24 -6.87 -14.40
N GLU A 213 -0.24 -6.99 -15.29
CA GLU A 213 -0.44 -6.93 -16.75
C GLU A 213 -0.98 -8.24 -17.36
N GLY A 214 -0.94 -9.34 -16.60
CA GLY A 214 -1.53 -10.61 -16.96
C GLY A 214 -2.96 -10.77 -16.45
N ASN A 215 -3.10 -11.45 -15.32
CA ASN A 215 -4.40 -11.88 -14.81
C ASN A 215 -5.31 -10.71 -14.40
N VAL A 216 -4.77 -9.66 -13.77
CA VAL A 216 -5.58 -8.52 -13.31
C VAL A 216 -6.13 -7.74 -14.49
N LYS A 217 -5.28 -7.41 -15.46
CA LYS A 217 -5.69 -6.78 -16.72
C LYS A 217 -6.77 -7.59 -17.44
N ALA A 218 -6.54 -8.88 -17.62
CA ALA A 218 -7.48 -9.76 -18.32
C ALA A 218 -8.87 -9.84 -17.64
N VAL A 219 -8.92 -9.69 -16.31
CA VAL A 219 -10.20 -9.63 -15.57
C VAL A 219 -10.85 -8.25 -15.72
N TRP A 220 -10.07 -7.19 -15.73
CA TRP A 220 -10.56 -5.82 -15.87
C TRP A 220 -11.15 -5.57 -17.27
N GLU A 221 -10.56 -6.14 -18.33
CA GLU A 221 -11.01 -6.00 -19.72
C GLU A 221 -12.28 -6.82 -20.06
N ARG A 222 -12.77 -7.70 -19.18
CA ARG A 222 -13.99 -8.52 -19.38
C ARG A 222 -15.27 -7.80 -19.01
#